data_99e3b339c8579a1bbd94df184a6cc785
#
_entry.id   99e3b339c8579a1bbd94df184a6cc785
#
_cell.length_a   1.000
_cell.length_b   1.000
_cell.length_c   1.000
_cell.angle_alpha   90.00
_cell.angle_beta   90.00
_cell.angle_gamma   90.00
#
_symmetry.space_group_name_H-M   'P 1'
#
loop_
_entity.id
_entity.type
_entity.pdbx_description
1 polymer ?
#
loop_
_entity_poly.entity_id
_entity_poly.type
_entity_poly.pdbx_seq_one_letter_code
_entity_poly.pdbx_strand_id
1 'polypeptide(L)' 'MGFDQQGDIVFHVSRGKDSKWDVTELGFDKPLASFDTEQNACDYAHDIAKSKQGSRVIVEGPVAG' A
#
# COMPACT_ATOMS: atom_id res chain seq x y z
N MET A 1 16.96 -3.20 -21.48
CA MET A 1 16.64 -3.24 -21.17
C MET A 1 16.09 -3.02 -20.38
N GLY A 2 15.46 -2.83 -20.08
CA GLY A 2 14.91 -2.71 -19.36
C GLY A 2 14.95 -2.64 -18.41
N PHE A 3 15.03 -2.72 -17.86
CA PHE A 3 15.07 -2.67 -17.01
C PHE A 3 14.85 -1.92 -16.29
N ASP A 4 14.60 -1.59 -16.18
CA ASP A 4 14.41 -0.76 -15.53
C ASP A 4 13.36 -0.77 -14.73
N GLN A 5 12.78 -1.43 -14.43
CA GLN A 5 11.83 -1.48 -13.67
C GLN A 5 12.15 -1.43 -12.33
N GLN A 6 13.22 -1.38 -11.97
CA GLN A 6 13.52 -1.33 -10.69
C GLN A 6 13.00 -0.23 -9.97
N GLY A 7 12.45 0.68 -10.47
CA GLY A 7 11.94 1.75 -9.73
C GLY A 7 10.54 1.61 -9.29
N ASP A 8 9.87 0.57 -9.66
CA ASP A 8 8.46 0.47 -9.37
C ASP A 8 8.24 -0.06 -7.98
N ILE A 9 7.82 0.77 -7.09
CA ILE A 9 7.48 0.36 -5.75
C ILE A 9 5.97 0.46 -5.64
N VAL A 10 5.34 -0.60 -5.21
CA VAL A 10 3.89 -0.64 -5.12
C VAL A 10 3.49 -0.85 -3.68
N PHE A 11 2.64 0.04 -3.18
CA PHE A 11 2.13 -0.09 -1.83
C PHE A 11 0.66 -0.51 -1.92
N HIS A 12 0.31 -1.55 -1.23
CA HIS A 12 -1.04 -2.06 -1.22
C HIS A 12 -1.73 -1.66 0.06
N VAL A 13 -2.90 -1.09 -0.06
CA VAL A 13 -3.72 -0.80 1.11
C VAL A 13 -4.88 -1.78 1.03
N SER A 14 -4.95 -2.69 1.96
CA SER A 14 -5.98 -3.71 1.94
C SER A 14 -6.52 -3.96 3.32
N ARG A 15 -7.71 -4.52 3.39
CA ARG A 15 -8.34 -4.77 4.65
C ARG A 15 -7.86 -6.07 5.25
N GLY A 16 -7.42 -6.01 6.48
CA GLY A 16 -6.91 -7.18 7.15
C GLY A 16 -7.97 -7.92 7.90
N LYS A 17 -7.56 -8.90 8.67
CA LYS A 17 -8.51 -9.76 9.33
C LYS A 17 -9.27 -9.09 10.42
N ASP A 18 -8.68 -8.18 11.12
CA ASP A 18 -9.33 -7.58 12.25
C ASP A 18 -10.04 -6.30 11.89
N SER A 19 -10.47 -6.18 10.69
CA SER A 19 -11.12 -4.98 10.22
C SER A 19 -10.17 -3.81 10.20
N LYS A 20 -8.89 -4.08 10.23
CA LYS A 20 -7.92 -3.02 10.13
C LYS A 20 -7.41 -2.94 8.72
N TRP A 21 -6.91 -1.78 8.37
CA TRP A 21 -6.39 -1.57 7.04
C TRP A 21 -4.89 -1.64 7.07
N ASP A 22 -4.32 -2.53 6.28
CA ASP A 22 -2.90 -2.75 6.26
C ASP A 22 -2.27 -2.11 5.05
N VAL A 23 -1.11 -1.52 5.25
CA VAL A 23 -0.32 -1.00 4.14
C VAL A 23 0.86 -1.93 3.96
N THR A 24 0.96 -2.55 2.83
CA THR A 24 2.01 -3.54 2.56
C THR A 24 2.74 -3.17 1.29
N GLU A 25 4.03 -3.30 1.29
CA GLU A 25 4.80 -3.07 0.08
C GLU A 25 4.84 -4.38 -0.70
N LEU A 26 4.59 -4.30 -1.98
CA LEU A 26 4.58 -5.50 -2.80
C LEU A 26 5.93 -6.18 -2.75
N GLY A 27 5.92 -7.44 -2.52
CA GLY A 27 7.15 -8.20 -2.40
C GLY A 27 7.54 -8.49 -0.95
N PHE A 28 6.81 -7.91 -0.01
CA PHE A 28 7.09 -8.15 1.40
C PHE A 28 5.93 -8.89 2.03
N ASP A 29 6.23 -9.72 3.00
CA ASP A 29 5.21 -10.53 3.64
C ASP A 29 4.45 -9.80 4.70
N LYS A 30 5.04 -8.84 5.33
CA LYS A 30 4.42 -8.21 6.47
C LYS A 30 4.03 -6.80 6.16
N PRO A 31 2.94 -6.31 6.75
CA PRO A 31 2.54 -4.95 6.48
C PRO A 31 3.50 -3.96 7.11
N LEU A 32 3.60 -2.82 6.49
CA LEU A 32 4.43 -1.75 7.03
C LEU A 32 3.71 -1.09 8.20
N ALA A 33 2.41 -1.04 8.14
CA ALA A 33 1.62 -0.41 9.18
C ALA A 33 0.18 -0.84 9.05
N SER A 34 -0.57 -0.67 10.11
CA SER A 34 -1.98 -1.01 10.12
C SER A 34 -2.75 0.14 10.73
N PHE A 35 -3.94 0.38 10.24
CA PHE A 35 -4.74 1.50 10.69
C PHE A 35 -6.18 1.08 10.87
N ASP A 36 -6.93 1.85 11.63
CA ASP A 36 -8.32 1.53 11.87
C ASP A 36 -9.22 1.91 10.71
N THR A 37 -8.81 2.84 9.89
CA THR A 37 -9.65 3.30 8.80
C THR A 37 -8.90 3.28 7.50
N GLU A 38 -9.66 3.17 6.43
CA GLU A 38 -9.07 3.19 5.11
C GLU A 38 -8.40 4.53 4.84
N GLN A 39 -9.03 5.59 5.30
CA GLN A 39 -8.49 6.91 5.08
C GLN A 39 -7.09 7.06 5.67
N ASN A 40 -6.91 6.60 6.89
CA ASN A 40 -5.62 6.71 7.52
C ASN A 40 -4.58 5.87 6.81
N ALA A 41 -4.96 4.69 6.38
CA ALA A 41 -4.03 3.82 5.67
C ALA A 41 -3.64 4.44 4.34
N CYS A 42 -4.60 5.01 3.64
CA CYS A 42 -4.31 5.64 2.37
C CYS A 42 -3.41 6.86 2.56
N ASP A 43 -3.66 7.65 3.59
CA ASP A 43 -2.84 8.82 3.85
C ASP A 43 -1.40 8.41 4.11
N TYR A 44 -1.23 7.36 4.88
CA TYR A 44 0.10 6.88 5.17
C TYR A 44 0.78 6.37 3.89
N ALA A 45 0.06 5.59 3.10
CA ALA A 45 0.62 5.04 1.88
C ALA A 45 1.02 6.15 0.90
N HIS A 46 0.18 7.16 0.77
CA HIS A 46 0.50 8.25 -0.12
C HIS A 46 1.67 9.06 0.41
N ASP A 47 1.76 9.19 1.72
CA ASP A 47 2.84 9.96 2.30
C ASP A 47 4.18 9.29 2.07
N ILE A 48 4.26 7.98 2.24
CA ILE A 48 5.52 7.30 1.99
C ILE A 48 5.80 7.21 0.50
N ALA A 49 4.76 7.15 -0.32
CA ALA A 49 4.95 7.08 -1.76
C ALA A 49 5.51 8.39 -2.30
N LYS A 50 5.18 9.50 -1.67
CA LYS A 50 5.69 10.75 -2.13
C LYS A 50 7.19 10.84 -2.05
N SER A 51 7.78 10.19 -1.08
CA SER A 51 9.22 10.27 -0.93
C SER A 51 9.94 9.23 -1.76
N LYS A 52 9.21 8.41 -2.50
CA LYS A 52 9.86 7.40 -3.32
C LYS A 52 9.40 7.56 -4.75
N GLN A 53 10.28 7.94 -5.60
CA GLN A 53 9.91 8.15 -6.97
C GLN A 53 9.54 6.86 -7.64
N GLY A 54 8.59 6.90 -8.50
CA GLY A 54 8.19 5.70 -9.22
C GLY A 54 7.26 4.80 -8.45
N SER A 55 6.83 5.23 -7.29
CA SER A 55 5.95 4.38 -6.49
C SER A 55 4.50 4.66 -6.82
N ARG A 56 3.66 3.72 -6.46
CA ARG A 56 2.23 3.88 -6.67
C ARG A 56 1.50 3.23 -5.51
N VAL A 57 0.27 3.63 -5.31
CA VAL A 57 -0.54 3.11 -4.23
C VAL A 57 -1.77 2.45 -4.83
N ILE A 58 -2.03 1.22 -4.44
CA ILE A 58 -3.20 0.50 -4.89
C ILE A 58 -4.05 0.20 -3.68
N VAL A 59 -5.32 0.60 -3.74
CA VAL A 59 -6.22 0.37 -2.63
C VAL A 59 -7.15 -0.77 -3.01
N GLU A 60 -7.13 -1.82 -2.18
CA GLU A 60 -7.99 -2.95 -2.43
C GLU A 60 -8.94 -3.03 -1.30
N GLY A 61 -10.05 -2.44 -1.40
CA GLY A 61 -11.02 -2.52 -0.38
C GLY A 61 -11.90 -3.69 -0.58
N PRO A 62 -12.67 -4.03 0.39
CA PRO A 62 -13.64 -5.06 0.23
C PRO A 62 -14.63 -4.57 -0.71
N VAL A 63 -14.95 -5.30 -1.63
CA VAL A 63 -15.92 -4.95 -2.50
C VAL A 63 -17.12 -4.95 -1.80
N ALA A 64 -17.70 -3.96 -1.65
CA ALA A 64 -18.83 -3.90 -0.93
C ALA A 64 -19.80 -4.76 -1.46
N GLY A 65 -19.80 -5.25 -2.11
CA GLY A 65 -20.83 -6.19 -2.49
C GLY A 65 -21.19 -6.69 -2.30
#